data_142949959ef34f307629265940960b95
#
_entry.id   142949959ef34f307629265940960b95
#
_cell.length_a   1.000
_cell.length_b   1.000
_cell.length_c   1.000
_cell.angle_alpha   90.00
_cell.angle_beta   90.00
_cell.angle_gamma   90.00
#
_symmetry.space_group_name_H-M   'P 1'
#
loop_
_entity.id
_entity.type
_entity.pdbx_description
1 polymer ?
#
loop_
_entity_poly.entity_id
_entity_poly.type
_entity_poly.pdbx_seq_one_letter_code
_entity_poly.pdbx_strand_id
1 'polypeptide(L)'
;DKYSAQDEVLAAFCEKYKDQLNIEKIEYNFVSFGDYEDKMTSLVAGGDDFDGFYVADWMLYSKMANKGAFLPLDDLMQQYAPTLYQTYQDNGTLSACSIDGQLVALPWTKQKSSKPVLFYRKDLAEQYGVDISNLSTIEDLDAFLTEAHEKVPDIITFESGFPRGYAYSDVLSLMHAKYEMDACTYHMLTFDLNADNVTLQPIEQTEMFKEAVTWMKKWYDEGI
;
A
#
# COMPACT_ATOMS: atom_id res chain seq x y z
N ASP A 1 -5.70 12.91 -9.46
CA ASP A 1 -6.08 14.28 -9.88
C ASP A 1 -4.87 15.19 -9.82
N LYS A 2 -4.81 16.13 -10.75
CA LYS A 2 -3.73 17.11 -10.84
C LYS A 2 -3.89 18.20 -9.76
N TYR A 3 -2.83 18.50 -9.04
CA TYR A 3 -2.83 19.62 -8.10
C TYR A 3 -2.82 20.97 -8.85
N SER A 4 -3.54 21.96 -8.35
CA SER A 4 -3.74 23.25 -9.03
C SER A 4 -2.45 24.02 -9.36
N ALA A 5 -1.41 23.91 -8.52
CA ALA A 5 -0.12 24.56 -8.70
C ALA A 5 0.95 23.66 -9.36
N GLN A 6 0.62 22.46 -9.81
CA GLN A 6 1.60 21.48 -10.27
C GLN A 6 2.42 21.99 -11.47
N ASP A 7 1.76 22.54 -12.48
CA ASP A 7 2.46 23.02 -13.69
C ASP A 7 3.39 24.19 -13.38
N GLU A 8 2.97 25.10 -12.50
CA GLU A 8 3.79 26.22 -12.06
C GLU A 8 5.06 25.75 -11.34
N VAL A 9 4.91 24.78 -10.43
CA VAL A 9 6.04 24.20 -9.68
C VAL A 9 7.00 23.49 -10.63
N LEU A 10 6.49 22.67 -11.57
CA LEU A 10 7.33 21.98 -12.54
C LEU A 10 8.04 22.94 -13.49
N ALA A 11 7.37 23.97 -13.96
CA ALA A 11 7.99 25.01 -14.81
C ALA A 11 9.09 25.74 -14.05
N ALA A 12 8.87 26.11 -12.78
CA ALA A 12 9.88 26.74 -11.94
C ALA A 12 11.08 25.82 -11.67
N PHE A 13 10.83 24.53 -11.49
CA PHE A 13 11.89 23.53 -11.36
C PHE A 13 12.73 23.43 -12.63
N CYS A 14 12.12 23.28 -13.80
CA CYS A 14 12.82 23.19 -15.09
C CYS A 14 13.64 24.45 -15.35
N GLU A 15 13.10 25.65 -15.12
CA GLU A 15 13.84 26.89 -15.28
C GLU A 15 15.03 26.99 -14.32
N LYS A 16 14.86 26.58 -13.07
CA LYS A 16 15.95 26.64 -12.07
C LYS A 16 17.11 25.70 -12.40
N TYR A 17 16.83 24.54 -12.99
CA TYR A 17 17.81 23.47 -13.19
C TYR A 17 18.17 23.22 -14.65
N LYS A 18 17.69 24.03 -15.59
CA LYS A 18 17.88 23.85 -17.04
C LYS A 18 19.34 23.64 -17.46
N ASP A 19 20.27 24.42 -16.88
CA ASP A 19 21.70 24.34 -17.21
C ASP A 19 22.39 23.08 -16.59
N GLN A 20 21.76 22.44 -15.61
CA GLN A 20 22.33 21.28 -14.92
C GLN A 20 21.75 19.95 -15.42
N LEU A 21 20.46 19.92 -15.71
CA LEU A 21 19.74 18.69 -16.02
C LEU A 21 19.33 18.58 -17.50
N ASN A 22 19.50 19.63 -18.28
CA ASN A 22 19.06 19.68 -19.68
C ASN A 22 17.60 19.25 -19.88
N ILE A 23 16.72 19.66 -18.96
CA ILE A 23 15.29 19.35 -18.98
C ILE A 23 14.54 20.62 -19.38
N GLU A 24 13.82 20.57 -20.49
CA GLU A 24 12.97 21.66 -20.94
C GLU A 24 11.61 21.67 -20.24
N LYS A 25 11.02 20.48 -20.07
CA LYS A 25 9.65 20.33 -19.60
C LYS A 25 9.45 19.00 -18.87
N ILE A 26 8.59 18.99 -17.88
CA ILE A 26 8.09 17.79 -17.23
C ILE A 26 6.56 17.77 -17.39
N GLU A 27 6.03 16.75 -18.01
CA GLU A 27 4.60 16.55 -18.20
C GLU A 27 4.12 15.31 -17.49
N TYR A 28 3.06 15.45 -16.69
CA TYR A 28 2.39 14.33 -16.09
C TYR A 28 1.08 14.01 -16.82
N ASN A 29 0.99 12.81 -17.35
CA ASN A 29 -0.23 12.28 -17.95
C ASN A 29 -0.99 11.46 -16.92
N PHE A 30 -2.06 12.02 -16.36
CA PHE A 30 -2.89 11.35 -15.37
C PHE A 30 -3.89 10.42 -16.03
N VAL A 31 -3.89 9.18 -15.62
CA VAL A 31 -4.88 8.17 -16.00
C VAL A 31 -5.69 7.81 -14.75
N SER A 32 -6.98 7.55 -14.89
CA SER A 32 -7.81 7.10 -13.77
C SER A 32 -7.27 5.77 -13.22
N PHE A 33 -7.40 5.56 -11.91
CA PHE A 33 -6.87 4.35 -11.28
C PHE A 33 -7.44 3.07 -11.91
N GLY A 34 -8.74 3.07 -12.24
CA GLY A 34 -9.42 1.91 -12.84
C GLY A 34 -8.94 1.56 -14.26
N ASP A 35 -8.47 2.56 -15.01
CA ASP A 35 -8.04 2.38 -16.40
C ASP A 35 -6.51 2.27 -16.53
N TYR A 36 -5.78 2.50 -15.44
CA TYR A 36 -4.33 2.69 -15.47
C TYR A 36 -3.58 1.46 -16.02
N GLU A 37 -3.91 0.28 -15.53
CA GLU A 37 -3.20 -0.95 -15.91
C GLU A 37 -3.37 -1.28 -17.40
N ASP A 38 -4.58 -1.19 -17.91
CA ASP A 38 -4.89 -1.44 -19.32
C ASP A 38 -4.26 -0.38 -20.23
N LYS A 39 -4.37 0.88 -19.84
CA LYS A 39 -3.80 2.00 -20.57
C LYS A 39 -2.28 1.90 -20.67
N MET A 40 -1.59 1.69 -19.55
CA MET A 40 -0.13 1.57 -19.52
C MET A 40 0.35 0.32 -20.26
N THR A 41 -0.38 -0.79 -20.14
CA THR A 41 -0.06 -2.01 -20.93
C THR A 41 -0.10 -1.74 -22.42
N SER A 42 -1.09 -0.98 -22.88
CA SER A 42 -1.25 -0.62 -24.30
C SER A 42 -0.15 0.36 -24.77
N LEU A 43 0.16 1.39 -23.99
CA LEU A 43 1.18 2.38 -24.32
C LEU A 43 2.57 1.73 -24.42
N VAL A 44 2.95 0.90 -23.44
CA VAL A 44 4.21 0.15 -23.47
C VAL A 44 4.29 -0.79 -24.68
N ALA A 45 3.21 -1.51 -24.97
CA ALA A 45 3.16 -2.42 -26.13
C ALA A 45 3.19 -1.68 -27.47
N GLY A 46 2.63 -0.47 -27.52
CA GLY A 46 2.62 0.40 -28.70
C GLY A 46 3.95 1.09 -28.98
N GLY A 47 4.86 1.12 -27.99
CA GLY A 47 6.11 1.88 -28.09
C GLY A 47 5.89 3.39 -28.05
N ASP A 48 4.86 3.83 -27.33
CA ASP A 48 4.60 5.26 -27.13
C ASP A 48 5.78 5.94 -26.42
N ASP A 49 6.01 7.20 -26.76
CA ASP A 49 7.13 7.99 -26.26
C ASP A 49 6.79 8.58 -24.88
N PHE A 50 7.41 8.05 -23.83
CA PHE A 50 7.36 8.56 -22.44
C PHE A 50 8.59 8.07 -21.66
N ASP A 51 9.07 8.90 -20.73
CA ASP A 51 10.30 8.61 -19.98
C ASP A 51 10.11 7.69 -18.78
N GLY A 52 8.93 7.68 -18.19
CA GLY A 52 8.66 6.85 -17.02
C GLY A 52 7.19 6.76 -16.64
N PHE A 53 6.85 5.75 -15.86
CA PHE A 53 5.51 5.55 -15.35
C PHE A 53 5.51 4.87 -13.98
N TYR A 54 4.41 5.03 -13.27
CA TYR A 54 4.24 4.43 -11.95
C TYR A 54 4.00 2.93 -12.03
N VAL A 55 4.69 2.19 -11.20
CA VAL A 55 4.47 0.75 -10.99
C VAL A 55 4.50 0.44 -9.49
N ALA A 56 3.85 -0.64 -9.09
CA ALA A 56 3.89 -1.18 -7.74
C ALA A 56 3.96 -2.71 -7.81
N ASP A 57 4.33 -3.35 -6.72
CA ASP A 57 4.35 -4.81 -6.58
C ASP A 57 2.99 -5.43 -6.95
N TRP A 58 1.91 -4.76 -6.56
CA TRP A 58 0.53 -5.12 -6.85
C TRP A 58 0.02 -4.60 -8.21
N MET A 59 0.79 -3.78 -8.93
CA MET A 59 0.37 -3.19 -10.21
C MET A 59 1.52 -3.06 -11.20
N LEU A 60 1.50 -3.85 -12.25
CA LEU A 60 2.37 -3.81 -13.41
C LEU A 60 3.86 -4.14 -13.19
N TYR A 61 4.44 -4.01 -11.98
CA TYR A 61 5.88 -4.14 -11.77
C TYR A 61 6.41 -5.48 -12.31
N SER A 62 6.01 -6.60 -11.72
CA SER A 62 6.49 -7.92 -12.16
C SER A 62 6.07 -8.27 -13.59
N LYS A 63 4.85 -7.87 -14.00
CA LYS A 63 4.34 -8.11 -15.36
C LYS A 63 5.17 -7.41 -16.44
N MET A 64 5.56 -6.16 -16.20
CA MET A 64 6.36 -5.37 -17.14
C MET A 64 7.84 -5.74 -17.11
N ALA A 65 8.39 -6.02 -15.91
CA ALA A 65 9.77 -6.50 -15.78
C ALA A 65 9.98 -7.80 -16.56
N ASN A 66 9.08 -8.78 -16.42
CA ASN A 66 9.15 -10.06 -17.16
C ASN A 66 9.01 -9.92 -18.70
N LYS A 67 8.48 -8.79 -19.15
CA LYS A 67 8.40 -8.45 -20.58
C LYS A 67 9.61 -7.64 -21.09
N GLY A 68 10.56 -7.32 -20.20
CA GLY A 68 11.72 -6.50 -20.54
C GLY A 68 11.37 -5.03 -20.86
N ALA A 69 10.29 -4.51 -20.26
CA ALA A 69 9.80 -3.16 -20.52
C ALA A 69 10.59 -2.07 -19.79
N PHE A 70 11.48 -2.45 -18.87
CA PHE A 70 12.26 -1.50 -18.08
C PHE A 70 13.72 -1.45 -18.50
N LEU A 71 14.32 -0.28 -18.37
CA LEU A 71 15.77 -0.12 -18.53
C LEU A 71 16.51 -0.60 -17.28
N PRO A 72 17.69 -1.23 -17.42
CA PRO A 72 18.63 -1.42 -16.33
C PRO A 72 19.11 -0.05 -15.81
N LEU A 73 19.01 0.17 -14.51
CA LEU A 73 19.28 1.46 -13.90
C LEU A 73 20.57 1.50 -13.08
N ASP A 74 21.24 0.38 -12.83
CA ASP A 74 22.42 0.31 -11.96
C ASP A 74 23.52 1.30 -12.38
N ASP A 75 24.00 1.19 -13.61
CA ASP A 75 25.06 2.06 -14.12
C ASP A 75 24.61 3.52 -14.23
N LEU A 76 23.37 3.74 -14.67
CA LEU A 76 22.81 5.09 -14.81
C LEU A 76 22.69 5.78 -13.44
N MET A 77 22.23 5.07 -12.43
CA MET A 77 22.10 5.62 -11.08
C MET A 77 23.47 5.92 -10.46
N GLN A 78 24.43 5.03 -10.63
CA GLN A 78 25.80 5.26 -10.14
C GLN A 78 26.48 6.45 -10.84
N GLN A 79 26.23 6.61 -12.13
CA GLN A 79 26.81 7.71 -12.92
C GLN A 79 26.14 9.06 -12.65
N TYR A 80 24.81 9.11 -12.65
CA TYR A 80 24.06 10.37 -12.67
C TYR A 80 23.43 10.74 -11.33
N ALA A 81 23.24 9.76 -10.43
CA ALA A 81 22.63 9.97 -9.13
C ALA A 81 23.33 9.18 -8.01
N PRO A 82 24.68 9.26 -7.87
CA PRO A 82 25.42 8.38 -6.95
C PRO A 82 25.00 8.53 -5.49
N THR A 83 24.68 9.73 -5.05
CA THR A 83 24.21 9.96 -3.67
C THR A 83 22.86 9.27 -3.40
N LEU A 84 21.95 9.33 -4.37
CA LEU A 84 20.65 8.67 -4.25
C LEU A 84 20.80 7.14 -4.30
N TYR A 85 21.65 6.63 -5.19
CA TYR A 85 21.96 5.21 -5.28
C TYR A 85 22.51 4.69 -3.95
N GLN A 86 23.48 5.38 -3.35
CA GLN A 86 24.04 5.03 -2.05
C GLN A 86 22.99 5.06 -0.94
N THR A 87 22.11 6.06 -0.92
CA THR A 87 20.99 6.13 0.04
C THR A 87 20.08 4.91 -0.05
N TYR A 88 19.75 4.48 -1.27
CA TYR A 88 18.92 3.31 -1.50
C TYR A 88 19.63 2.00 -1.14
N GLN A 89 20.94 1.95 -1.34
CA GLN A 89 21.76 0.82 -0.93
C GLN A 89 21.82 0.70 0.61
N ASP A 90 22.10 1.79 1.30
CA ASP A 90 22.22 1.83 2.76
C ASP A 90 20.92 1.47 3.49
N ASN A 91 19.79 1.79 2.90
CA ASN A 91 18.48 1.53 3.48
C ASN A 91 17.83 0.22 2.96
N GLY A 92 18.50 -0.52 2.09
CA GLY A 92 18.07 -1.82 1.57
C GLY A 92 16.94 -1.77 0.52
N THR A 93 16.58 -0.58 0.01
CA THR A 93 15.46 -0.47 -0.95
C THR A 93 15.82 -0.88 -2.38
N LEU A 94 17.10 -0.95 -2.74
CA LEU A 94 17.51 -1.40 -4.07
C LEU A 94 17.04 -2.82 -4.38
N SER A 95 17.10 -3.73 -3.42
CA SER A 95 16.68 -5.12 -3.62
C SER A 95 15.20 -5.25 -3.96
N ALA A 96 14.34 -4.41 -3.36
CA ALA A 96 12.90 -4.40 -3.63
C ALA A 96 12.56 -3.89 -5.04
N CYS A 97 13.45 -3.11 -5.66
CA CYS A 97 13.28 -2.55 -7.00
C CYS A 97 14.12 -3.28 -8.07
N SER A 98 14.69 -4.44 -7.71
CA SER A 98 15.50 -5.26 -8.60
C SER A 98 14.80 -6.55 -9.00
N ILE A 99 15.00 -6.96 -10.25
CA ILE A 99 14.58 -8.25 -10.79
C ILE A 99 15.84 -8.96 -11.28
N ASP A 100 16.03 -10.20 -10.88
CA ASP A 100 17.20 -11.01 -11.23
C ASP A 100 18.55 -10.31 -10.92
N GLY A 101 18.57 -9.54 -9.83
CA GLY A 101 19.73 -8.77 -9.38
C GLY A 101 20.00 -7.47 -10.13
N GLN A 102 19.13 -7.05 -11.03
CA GLN A 102 19.23 -5.84 -11.82
C GLN A 102 18.20 -4.80 -11.36
N LEU A 103 18.65 -3.59 -11.02
CA LEU A 103 17.77 -2.48 -10.67
C LEU A 103 16.98 -2.03 -11.90
N VAL A 104 15.66 -2.08 -11.83
CA VAL A 104 14.76 -1.76 -12.96
C VAL A 104 13.70 -0.73 -12.64
N ALA A 105 13.64 -0.29 -11.39
CA ALA A 105 12.71 0.76 -10.95
C ALA A 105 13.36 1.62 -9.87
N LEU A 106 12.89 2.86 -9.74
CA LEU A 106 13.29 3.72 -8.64
C LEU A 106 12.29 3.61 -7.50
N PRO A 107 12.76 3.36 -6.25
CA PRO A 107 11.86 3.26 -5.13
C PRO A 107 11.20 4.60 -4.82
N TRP A 108 9.92 4.54 -4.50
CA TRP A 108 9.21 5.70 -4.00
C TRP A 108 9.64 5.98 -2.54
N THR A 109 10.09 7.20 -2.28
CA THR A 109 10.45 7.66 -0.94
C THR A 109 9.21 7.94 -0.10
N LYS A 110 8.56 6.88 0.37
CA LYS A 110 7.42 6.93 1.29
C LYS A 110 7.84 6.51 2.68
N GLN A 111 7.08 6.88 3.69
CA GLN A 111 7.25 6.29 5.03
C GLN A 111 7.25 4.76 4.94
N LYS A 112 8.23 4.14 5.59
CA LYS A 112 8.44 2.68 5.53
C LYS A 112 7.45 1.86 6.37
N SER A 113 6.67 2.52 7.21
CA SER A 113 5.69 1.85 8.06
C SER A 113 4.35 2.56 8.06
N SER A 114 3.30 1.79 8.05
CA SER A 114 1.94 2.22 8.36
C SER A 114 1.39 1.34 9.48
N LYS A 115 0.49 1.90 10.28
CA LYS A 115 -0.21 1.14 11.31
C LYS A 115 -1.70 1.10 10.94
N PRO A 116 -2.36 -0.03 11.12
CA PRO A 116 -3.81 -0.05 11.07
C PRO A 116 -4.36 0.89 12.15
N VAL A 117 -5.38 1.64 11.81
CA VAL A 117 -6.04 2.58 12.73
C VAL A 117 -7.54 2.43 12.62
N LEU A 118 -8.21 2.58 13.74
CA LEU A 118 -9.67 2.64 13.80
C LEU A 118 -10.11 4.11 13.79
N PHE A 119 -10.88 4.48 12.77
CA PHE A 119 -11.60 5.76 12.75
C PHE A 119 -12.99 5.56 13.31
N TYR A 120 -13.39 6.42 14.24
CA TYR A 120 -14.73 6.38 14.81
C TYR A 120 -15.43 7.75 14.75
N ARG A 121 -16.74 7.75 14.76
CA ARG A 121 -17.57 8.94 14.81
C ARG A 121 -17.63 9.45 16.25
N LYS A 122 -16.74 10.41 16.57
CA LYS A 122 -16.64 11.00 17.91
C LYS A 122 -17.96 11.62 18.38
N ASP A 123 -18.66 12.29 17.46
CA ASP A 123 -19.96 12.90 17.74
C ASP A 123 -21.01 11.87 18.16
N LEU A 124 -21.06 10.69 17.52
CA LEU A 124 -21.96 9.60 17.91
C LEU A 124 -21.54 8.96 19.24
N ALA A 125 -20.24 8.72 19.42
CA ALA A 125 -19.73 8.16 20.67
C ALA A 125 -20.08 9.04 21.86
N GLU A 126 -19.90 10.36 21.76
CA GLU A 126 -20.28 11.33 22.79
C GLU A 126 -21.81 11.40 22.99
N GLN A 127 -22.58 11.45 21.91
CA GLN A 127 -24.04 11.55 21.96
C GLN A 127 -24.68 10.34 22.64
N TYR A 128 -24.19 9.14 22.37
CA TYR A 128 -24.77 7.89 22.87
C TYR A 128 -23.98 7.26 24.03
N GLY A 129 -22.92 7.92 24.49
CA GLY A 129 -22.11 7.48 25.62
C GLY A 129 -21.40 6.14 25.39
N VAL A 130 -20.83 5.95 24.18
CA VAL A 130 -20.01 4.77 23.84
C VAL A 130 -18.60 4.99 24.33
N ASP A 131 -18.06 4.05 25.11
CA ASP A 131 -16.69 4.14 25.65
C ASP A 131 -15.64 3.75 24.61
N ILE A 132 -14.67 4.64 24.41
CA ILE A 132 -13.54 4.44 23.49
C ILE A 132 -12.18 4.34 24.19
N SER A 133 -12.16 4.30 25.52
CA SER A 133 -10.93 4.48 26.32
C SER A 133 -9.99 3.27 26.31
N ASN A 134 -10.48 2.08 25.97
CA ASN A 134 -9.77 0.81 26.11
C ASN A 134 -9.79 -0.03 24.83
N LEU A 135 -9.22 0.48 23.72
CA LEU A 135 -9.13 -0.25 22.45
C LEU A 135 -7.68 -0.69 22.22
N SER A 136 -7.32 -1.86 22.72
CA SER A 136 -5.96 -2.39 22.63
C SER A 136 -5.89 -3.81 22.07
N THR A 137 -6.98 -4.58 22.16
CA THR A 137 -7.08 -5.95 21.71
C THR A 137 -8.27 -6.13 20.76
N ILE A 138 -8.37 -7.27 20.11
CA ILE A 138 -9.54 -7.58 19.28
C ILE A 138 -10.79 -7.81 20.15
N GLU A 139 -10.62 -8.29 21.36
CA GLU A 139 -11.67 -8.46 22.34
C GLU A 139 -12.22 -7.09 22.82
N ASP A 140 -11.35 -6.09 23.00
CA ASP A 140 -11.77 -4.71 23.29
C ASP A 140 -12.53 -4.10 22.11
N LEU A 141 -12.09 -4.37 20.89
CA LEU A 141 -12.79 -3.96 19.67
C LEU A 141 -14.18 -4.59 19.59
N ASP A 142 -14.29 -5.89 19.89
CA ASP A 142 -15.58 -6.59 19.93
C ASP A 142 -16.53 -5.96 20.94
N ALA A 143 -16.05 -5.68 22.16
CA ALA A 143 -16.86 -5.04 23.19
C ALA A 143 -17.33 -3.62 22.75
N PHE A 144 -16.43 -2.84 22.15
CA PHE A 144 -16.76 -1.52 21.59
C PHE A 144 -17.81 -1.60 20.47
N LEU A 145 -17.65 -2.53 19.52
CA LEU A 145 -18.58 -2.69 18.42
C LEU A 145 -19.95 -3.14 18.89
N THR A 146 -20.00 -4.08 19.84
CA THR A 146 -21.25 -4.54 20.45
C THR A 146 -21.97 -3.40 21.18
N GLU A 147 -21.26 -2.62 21.99
CA GLU A 147 -21.83 -1.46 22.69
C GLU A 147 -22.33 -0.39 21.70
N ALA A 148 -21.56 -0.11 20.65
CA ALA A 148 -21.95 0.84 19.61
C ALA A 148 -23.20 0.38 18.87
N HIS A 149 -23.28 -0.91 18.53
CA HIS A 149 -24.44 -1.49 17.85
C HIS A 149 -25.71 -1.43 18.69
N GLU A 150 -25.59 -1.68 19.99
CA GLU A 150 -26.74 -1.61 20.92
C GLU A 150 -27.25 -0.19 21.17
N LYS A 151 -26.31 0.78 21.25
CA LYS A 151 -26.65 2.16 21.65
C LYS A 151 -27.00 3.09 20.51
N VAL A 152 -26.39 2.91 19.33
CA VAL A 152 -26.53 3.82 18.21
C VAL A 152 -27.47 3.22 17.16
N PRO A 153 -28.68 3.79 16.98
CA PRO A 153 -29.67 3.21 16.08
C PRO A 153 -29.31 3.43 14.60
N ASP A 154 -29.74 2.51 13.77
CA ASP A 154 -29.77 2.64 12.30
C ASP A 154 -28.41 2.94 11.64
N ILE A 155 -27.30 2.39 12.20
CA ILE A 155 -25.97 2.53 11.60
C ILE A 155 -25.41 1.18 11.16
N ILE A 156 -24.50 1.22 10.19
CA ILE A 156 -23.50 0.17 9.98
C ILE A 156 -22.42 0.41 11.02
N THR A 157 -22.28 -0.51 11.97
CA THR A 157 -21.43 -0.32 13.15
C THR A 157 -19.95 -0.42 12.80
N PHE A 158 -19.62 -1.33 11.89
CA PHE A 158 -18.25 -1.52 11.45
C PHE A 158 -18.17 -1.64 9.92
N GLU A 159 -17.35 -0.81 9.31
CA GLU A 159 -17.12 -0.79 7.87
C GLU A 159 -15.62 -0.82 7.58
N SER A 160 -15.23 -1.61 6.59
CA SER A 160 -13.89 -1.57 6.04
C SER A 160 -13.64 -0.28 5.28
N GLY A 161 -12.46 0.33 5.45
CA GLY A 161 -12.05 1.52 4.71
C GLY A 161 -11.90 1.30 3.19
N PHE A 162 -11.95 0.07 2.71
CA PHE A 162 -11.87 -0.28 1.29
C PHE A 162 -13.19 -0.91 0.79
N PRO A 163 -13.83 -0.34 -0.23
CA PRO A 163 -15.03 -0.93 -0.81
C PRO A 163 -14.70 -2.26 -1.50
N ARG A 164 -15.56 -3.26 -1.29
CA ARG A 164 -15.60 -4.54 -1.99
C ARG A 164 -14.44 -5.52 -1.73
N GLY A 165 -14.65 -6.40 -0.78
CA GLY A 165 -13.86 -7.63 -0.63
C GLY A 165 -12.55 -7.51 0.13
N TYR A 166 -12.20 -6.33 0.60
CA TYR A 166 -11.01 -6.12 1.43
C TYR A 166 -11.29 -6.06 2.95
N ALA A 167 -12.54 -6.22 3.37
CA ALA A 167 -12.90 -6.21 4.80
C ALA A 167 -12.09 -7.22 5.62
N TYR A 168 -11.83 -8.40 5.05
CA TYR A 168 -10.97 -9.38 5.70
C TYR A 168 -9.54 -8.88 5.92
N SER A 169 -9.00 -8.04 5.03
CA SER A 169 -7.62 -7.53 5.15
C SER A 169 -7.45 -6.56 6.32
N ASP A 170 -8.48 -5.81 6.67
CA ASP A 170 -8.45 -4.89 7.81
C ASP A 170 -8.42 -5.68 9.12
N VAL A 171 -9.27 -6.70 9.26
CA VAL A 171 -9.27 -7.58 10.44
C VAL A 171 -7.98 -8.39 10.51
N LEU A 172 -7.48 -8.91 9.37
CA LEU A 172 -6.19 -9.59 9.31
C LEU A 172 -5.03 -8.68 9.72
N SER A 173 -5.05 -7.41 9.32
CA SER A 173 -4.01 -6.44 9.72
C SER A 173 -3.94 -6.23 11.22
N LEU A 174 -5.07 -6.32 11.93
CA LEU A 174 -5.09 -6.34 13.40
C LEU A 174 -4.51 -7.63 13.96
N MET A 175 -4.76 -8.77 13.30
CA MET A 175 -4.24 -10.07 13.73
C MET A 175 -2.73 -10.22 13.49
N HIS A 176 -2.15 -9.58 12.48
CA HIS A 176 -0.70 -9.65 12.19
C HIS A 176 0.13 -9.28 13.43
N ALA A 177 -0.26 -8.23 14.14
CA ALA A 177 0.44 -7.81 15.35
C ALA A 177 0.32 -8.82 16.49
N LYS A 178 -0.87 -9.44 16.65
CA LYS A 178 -1.13 -10.46 17.67
C LYS A 178 -0.33 -11.72 17.46
N TYR A 179 -0.19 -12.15 16.20
CA TYR A 179 0.47 -13.39 15.83
C TYR A 179 1.94 -13.22 15.42
N GLU A 180 2.48 -11.99 15.45
CA GLU A 180 3.83 -11.64 15.01
C GLU A 180 4.13 -12.17 13.60
N MET A 181 3.15 -12.09 12.72
CA MET A 181 3.22 -12.51 11.32
C MET A 181 3.10 -11.30 10.40
N ASP A 182 3.65 -11.42 9.20
CA ASP A 182 3.42 -10.46 8.11
C ASP A 182 2.92 -11.21 6.88
N ALA A 183 2.43 -10.47 5.90
CA ALA A 183 1.83 -11.04 4.71
C ALA A 183 2.37 -10.37 3.45
N CYS A 184 2.43 -11.15 2.39
CA CYS A 184 2.73 -10.68 1.04
C CYS A 184 1.60 -11.09 0.07
N THR A 185 1.66 -10.52 -1.13
CA THR A 185 0.74 -10.88 -2.23
C THR A 185 -0.74 -10.76 -1.81
N TYR A 186 -1.15 -9.55 -1.39
CA TYR A 186 -2.53 -9.28 -0.97
C TYR A 186 -3.04 -10.16 0.17
N HIS A 187 -2.18 -10.46 1.13
CA HIS A 187 -2.49 -11.35 2.24
C HIS A 187 -2.82 -12.81 1.85
N MET A 188 -2.41 -13.24 0.67
CA MET A 188 -2.58 -14.66 0.28
C MET A 188 -1.51 -15.56 0.89
N LEU A 189 -0.31 -15.02 1.08
CA LEU A 189 0.81 -15.72 1.70
C LEU A 189 1.25 -14.95 2.93
N THR A 190 1.61 -15.67 3.97
CA THR A 190 2.09 -15.11 5.24
C THR A 190 3.34 -15.81 5.71
N PHE A 191 4.07 -15.16 6.62
CA PHE A 191 5.30 -15.68 7.23
C PHE A 191 5.47 -15.16 8.65
N ASP A 192 6.21 -15.91 9.46
CA ASP A 192 6.56 -15.56 10.84
C ASP A 192 7.70 -14.53 10.83
N LEU A 193 7.51 -13.41 11.53
CA LEU A 193 8.50 -12.34 11.65
C LEU A 193 9.70 -12.74 12.51
N ASN A 194 9.55 -13.73 13.38
CA ASN A 194 10.60 -14.21 14.30
C ASN A 194 11.36 -15.42 13.77
N ALA A 195 11.00 -15.96 12.60
CA ALA A 195 11.68 -17.09 12.03
C ALA A 195 13.06 -16.72 11.47
N ASP A 196 14.09 -17.53 11.77
CA ASP A 196 15.43 -17.35 11.22
C ASP A 196 15.46 -17.42 9.68
N ASN A 197 14.54 -18.18 9.11
CA ASN A 197 14.35 -18.31 7.66
C ASN A 197 12.88 -18.05 7.30
N VAL A 198 12.66 -17.14 6.39
CA VAL A 198 11.31 -16.84 5.90
C VAL A 198 10.78 -18.04 5.12
N THR A 199 9.68 -18.61 5.62
CA THR A 199 8.91 -19.65 4.93
C THR A 199 7.52 -19.11 4.66
N LEU A 200 7.18 -19.00 3.38
CA LEU A 200 5.85 -18.55 2.96
C LEU A 200 4.84 -19.71 3.11
N GLN A 201 3.69 -19.41 3.68
CA GLN A 201 2.58 -20.35 3.80
C GLN A 201 1.26 -19.67 3.39
N PRO A 202 0.31 -20.43 2.83
CA PRO A 202 -1.02 -19.92 2.55
C PRO A 202 -1.68 -19.41 3.83
N ILE A 203 -2.24 -18.21 3.79
CA ILE A 203 -2.79 -17.56 4.99
C ILE A 203 -3.95 -18.35 5.60
N GLU A 204 -4.77 -18.98 4.78
CA GLU A 204 -5.91 -19.81 5.20
C GLU A 204 -5.53 -21.06 6.00
N GLN A 205 -4.24 -21.41 6.03
CA GLN A 205 -3.71 -22.52 6.82
C GLN A 205 -3.27 -22.09 8.22
N THR A 206 -3.41 -20.81 8.56
CA THR A 206 -2.96 -20.26 9.84
C THR A 206 -4.07 -20.13 10.87
N GLU A 207 -3.72 -20.24 12.16
CA GLU A 207 -4.65 -19.92 13.24
C GLU A 207 -5.04 -18.44 13.23
N MET A 208 -4.16 -17.56 12.76
CA MET A 208 -4.42 -16.14 12.56
C MET A 208 -5.63 -15.91 11.65
N PHE A 209 -5.66 -16.55 10.49
CA PHE A 209 -6.78 -16.45 9.56
C PHE A 209 -8.07 -17.01 10.13
N LYS A 210 -7.99 -18.16 10.76
CA LYS A 210 -9.14 -18.81 11.42
C LYS A 210 -9.75 -17.92 12.48
N GLU A 211 -8.95 -17.27 13.31
CA GLU A 211 -9.43 -16.34 14.31
C GLU A 211 -10.07 -15.11 13.67
N ALA A 212 -9.42 -14.50 12.67
CA ALA A 212 -9.97 -13.35 11.95
C ALA A 212 -11.35 -13.64 11.35
N VAL A 213 -11.50 -14.79 10.67
CA VAL A 213 -12.78 -15.21 10.10
C VAL A 213 -13.83 -15.51 11.19
N THR A 214 -13.40 -16.00 12.33
CA THR A 214 -14.31 -16.25 13.48
C THR A 214 -14.90 -14.95 14.00
N TRP A 215 -14.07 -13.91 14.17
CA TRP A 215 -14.53 -12.57 14.56
C TRP A 215 -15.45 -11.93 13.51
N MET A 216 -15.07 -11.98 12.25
CA MET A 216 -15.88 -11.45 11.15
C MET A 216 -17.25 -12.15 11.08
N LYS A 217 -17.25 -13.48 11.22
CA LYS A 217 -18.50 -14.24 11.24
C LYS A 217 -19.40 -13.84 12.42
N LYS A 218 -18.82 -13.71 13.62
CA LYS A 218 -19.55 -13.27 14.81
C LYS A 218 -20.21 -11.91 14.55
N TRP A 219 -19.46 -10.92 14.12
CA TRP A 219 -19.99 -9.59 13.86
C TRP A 219 -21.05 -9.55 12.76
N TYR A 220 -20.84 -10.32 11.70
CA TYR A 220 -21.86 -10.48 10.66
C TYR A 220 -23.17 -11.10 11.18
N ASP A 221 -23.08 -12.18 11.98
CA ASP A 221 -24.26 -12.85 12.55
C ASP A 221 -25.00 -11.94 13.55
N GLU A 222 -24.30 -11.04 14.22
CA GLU A 222 -24.85 -10.06 15.17
C GLU A 222 -25.37 -8.78 14.48
N GLY A 223 -25.11 -8.59 13.19
CA GLY A 223 -25.55 -7.41 12.43
C GLY A 223 -24.69 -6.16 12.63
N ILE A 224 -23.46 -6.35 13.12
CA ILE A 224 -22.45 -5.29 13.37
C ILE A 224 -21.80 -4.78 12.09
#